data_950c4ee82118f53752e49c7256006d36
#
_entry.id   950c4ee82118f53752e49c7256006d36
#
_cell.length_a   1.000
_cell.length_b   1.000
_cell.length_c   1.000
_cell.angle_alpha   90.00
_cell.angle_beta   90.00
_cell.angle_gamma   90.00
#
_symmetry.space_group_name_H-M   'P 1'
#
loop_
_entity.id
_entity.type
_entity.pdbx_description
1 polymer ?
#
loop_
_entity_poly.entity_id
_entity_poly.type
_entity_poly.pdbx_seq_one_letter_code
_entity_poly.pdbx_strand_id
1 'polypeptide(L)'
;MNTTATPNSDTAAAVPHDDASPDNRLQPALSLLDAIIADRDVMEAWPAADRERLLQAVALVHHPEPRARRRKSKDLARERAQEKARATEALLDQTGIRTLRRKPVFTTPNYFPPQAPGLHDPRNNASDPVAHNESPELLHCYVCKQKYTRIHHFYDQLCPTCADLNFFKRTETADLRGRVALLTGGRVKIGYQAGLKLLRAGASLIVTTRFPRDSAARYAAEPDFENWGDRLEVFGLDLRHTPSVEAFCSELLATRQRLDFIINNACQTVRRPPAFYAHMMEGETAALQTMPAELRKLLGNYEGLRSADLLPGADATALQAGRIEIAGAAGLTRAAELSQVPLLADELLGQAHLFPEGRLDQDLQQVDLRGRNSWRLQMDEVPSVELLETQLVNAVAPFIINARLKPLMLRTADGEAPSRDKHIVNVSAV
;
A
#
# COMPACT_ATOMS: atom_id res chain seq x y z
N MET A 1 36.49 -36.93 -41.31
CA MET A 1 37.66 -37.51 -40.60
C MET A 1 37.17 -37.81 -39.19
N ASN A 2 36.73 -38.94 -39.05
CA ASN A 2 37.02 -40.10 -38.21
C ASN A 2 37.91 -39.80 -36.99
N THR A 3 37.38 -40.01 -35.79
CA THR A 3 38.02 -40.92 -34.83
C THR A 3 37.01 -41.27 -33.72
N THR A 4 36.65 -42.46 -33.71
CA THR A 4 36.15 -43.47 -32.77
C THR A 4 36.78 -43.36 -31.38
N ALA A 5 35.94 -43.46 -30.35
CA ALA A 5 36.33 -43.86 -29.00
C ALA A 5 35.28 -44.85 -28.44
N THR A 6 35.81 -45.95 -28.02
CA THR A 6 35.21 -47.19 -27.51
C THR A 6 34.47 -47.03 -26.17
N PRO A 7 33.49 -47.88 -25.87
CA PRO A 7 32.75 -47.86 -24.60
C PRO A 7 33.50 -48.67 -23.52
N ASN A 8 33.57 -48.09 -22.33
CA ASN A 8 34.03 -48.78 -21.14
C ASN A 8 32.79 -49.34 -20.41
N SER A 9 32.71 -50.67 -20.40
CA SER A 9 31.73 -51.43 -19.69
C SER A 9 32.17 -51.62 -18.24
N ASP A 10 31.55 -50.89 -17.31
CA ASP A 10 31.55 -51.27 -15.92
C ASP A 10 30.14 -51.76 -15.52
N THR A 11 30.02 -53.07 -15.48
CA THR A 11 28.90 -53.77 -14.91
C THR A 11 28.92 -53.63 -13.40
N ALA A 12 28.21 -52.64 -12.90
CA ALA A 12 27.81 -52.58 -11.49
C ALA A 12 26.66 -53.57 -11.30
N ALA A 13 26.90 -54.62 -10.52
CA ALA A 13 25.90 -55.57 -10.11
C ALA A 13 24.70 -54.89 -9.44
N ALA A 14 23.53 -55.01 -10.04
CA ALA A 14 22.28 -54.59 -9.46
C ALA A 14 21.99 -55.38 -8.18
N VAL A 15 21.99 -54.73 -7.05
CA VAL A 15 21.42 -55.22 -5.80
C VAL A 15 19.90 -55.27 -6.00
N PRO A 16 19.23 -56.40 -5.78
CA PRO A 16 17.79 -56.46 -5.92
C PRO A 16 17.13 -55.57 -4.88
N HIS A 17 16.45 -54.50 -5.32
CA HIS A 17 15.50 -53.74 -4.50
C HIS A 17 14.28 -54.65 -4.26
N ASP A 18 14.22 -55.19 -3.06
CA ASP A 18 13.08 -55.91 -2.55
C ASP A 18 11.99 -54.88 -2.18
N ASP A 19 10.93 -54.82 -2.98
CA ASP A 19 9.79 -53.88 -2.89
C ASP A 19 8.81 -54.26 -1.76
N ALA A 20 9.30 -54.72 -0.62
CA ALA A 20 8.47 -54.93 0.55
C ALA A 20 8.23 -53.62 1.29
N SER A 21 6.95 -53.25 1.42
CA SER A 21 6.47 -52.14 2.27
C SER A 21 7.20 -52.14 3.61
N PRO A 22 7.55 -50.94 4.18
CA PRO A 22 8.20 -50.81 5.49
C PRO A 22 7.51 -51.62 6.59
N ASP A 23 6.17 -51.75 6.55
CA ASP A 23 5.36 -52.50 7.50
C ASP A 23 5.62 -54.04 7.40
N ASN A 24 5.94 -54.57 6.24
CA ASN A 24 6.21 -55.98 6.03
C ASN A 24 7.56 -56.46 6.61
N ARG A 25 8.48 -55.50 6.89
CA ARG A 25 9.79 -55.80 7.50
C ARG A 25 9.79 -55.61 9.03
N LEU A 26 8.83 -54.86 9.56
CA LEU A 26 8.76 -54.54 10.97
C LEU A 26 8.42 -55.78 11.82
N GLN A 27 7.42 -56.56 11.44
CA GLN A 27 6.95 -57.72 12.18
C GLN A 27 8.02 -58.81 12.33
N PRO A 28 8.73 -59.20 11.25
CA PRO A 28 9.83 -60.19 11.36
C PRO A 28 10.98 -59.66 12.25
N ALA A 29 11.31 -58.37 12.18
CA ALA A 29 12.35 -57.77 13.01
C ALA A 29 11.96 -57.77 14.49
N LEU A 30 10.72 -57.42 14.82
CA LEU A 30 10.20 -57.48 16.19
C LEU A 30 10.19 -58.91 16.73
N SER A 31 9.67 -59.85 15.96
CA SER A 31 9.64 -61.24 16.36
C SER A 31 11.03 -61.84 16.63
N LEU A 32 12.03 -61.44 15.83
CA LEU A 32 13.42 -61.82 16.05
C LEU A 32 13.98 -61.23 17.33
N LEU A 33 13.73 -59.96 17.59
CA LEU A 33 14.16 -59.27 18.82
C LEU A 33 13.50 -59.89 20.07
N ASP A 34 12.19 -60.19 19.99
CA ASP A 34 11.45 -60.83 21.08
C ASP A 34 12.00 -62.26 21.35
N ALA A 35 12.32 -63.04 20.31
CA ALA A 35 12.97 -64.37 20.50
C ALA A 35 14.32 -64.25 21.18
N ILE A 36 15.15 -63.24 20.83
CA ILE A 36 16.45 -63.02 21.45
C ILE A 36 16.31 -62.52 22.92
N ILE A 37 15.25 -61.74 23.21
CA ILE A 37 14.94 -61.30 24.57
C ILE A 37 14.53 -62.47 25.44
N ALA A 38 13.72 -63.39 24.88
CA ALA A 38 13.22 -64.57 25.58
C ALA A 38 14.32 -65.63 25.85
N ASP A 39 15.20 -65.81 24.87
CA ASP A 39 16.31 -66.76 24.97
C ASP A 39 17.57 -66.21 24.25
N ARG A 40 18.61 -65.88 25.02
CA ARG A 40 19.86 -65.37 24.46
C ARG A 40 20.70 -66.42 23.75
N ASP A 41 20.49 -67.70 24.03
CA ASP A 41 21.23 -68.79 23.41
C ASP A 41 20.92 -68.91 21.93
N VAL A 42 19.78 -68.36 21.47
CA VAL A 42 19.44 -68.25 20.06
C VAL A 42 20.52 -67.55 19.23
N MET A 43 21.25 -66.63 19.84
CA MET A 43 22.33 -65.92 19.14
C MET A 43 23.64 -66.76 19.11
N GLU A 44 23.80 -67.78 19.96
CA GLU A 44 25.03 -68.57 19.98
C GLU A 44 25.17 -69.41 18.72
N ALA A 45 24.07 -69.76 18.05
CA ALA A 45 24.06 -70.47 16.78
C ALA A 45 24.54 -69.62 15.58
N TRP A 46 24.72 -68.30 15.76
CA TRP A 46 25.10 -67.39 14.67
C TRP A 46 26.60 -67.12 14.64
N PRO A 47 27.16 -66.78 13.44
CA PRO A 47 28.52 -66.33 13.31
C PRO A 47 28.81 -65.12 14.23
N ALA A 48 29.97 -65.11 14.86
CA ALA A 48 30.33 -64.03 15.77
C ALA A 48 30.23 -62.62 15.16
N ALA A 49 30.58 -62.50 13.88
CA ALA A 49 30.49 -61.25 13.14
C ALA A 49 29.04 -60.72 12.99
N ASP A 50 28.08 -61.64 12.78
CA ASP A 50 26.65 -61.24 12.61
C ASP A 50 26.02 -60.84 13.96
N ARG A 51 26.41 -61.55 15.04
CA ARG A 51 26.02 -61.17 16.41
C ARG A 51 26.47 -59.75 16.77
N GLU A 52 27.76 -59.51 16.52
CA GLU A 52 28.35 -58.19 16.81
C GLU A 52 27.67 -57.08 15.97
N ARG A 53 27.44 -57.32 14.70
CA ARG A 53 26.74 -56.39 13.79
C ARG A 53 25.31 -56.11 14.22
N LEU A 54 24.56 -57.12 14.68
CA LEU A 54 23.20 -56.95 15.20
C LEU A 54 23.21 -56.11 16.45
N LEU A 55 24.08 -56.42 17.43
CA LEU A 55 24.19 -55.70 18.70
C LEU A 55 24.61 -54.23 18.47
N GLN A 56 25.52 -53.97 17.54
CA GLN A 56 25.93 -52.64 17.15
C GLN A 56 24.76 -51.88 16.48
N ALA A 57 24.01 -52.51 15.60
CA ALA A 57 22.85 -51.93 14.93
C ALA A 57 21.75 -51.55 15.96
N VAL A 58 21.41 -52.49 16.86
CA VAL A 58 20.43 -52.25 17.94
C VAL A 58 20.91 -51.13 18.88
N ALA A 59 22.16 -51.10 19.24
CA ALA A 59 22.75 -50.05 20.07
C ALA A 59 22.68 -48.68 19.38
N LEU A 60 22.95 -48.59 18.08
CA LEU A 60 22.86 -47.37 17.30
C LEU A 60 21.40 -46.87 17.13
N VAL A 61 20.45 -47.80 17.00
CA VAL A 61 19.02 -47.47 16.96
C VAL A 61 18.54 -46.94 18.31
N HIS A 62 18.92 -47.61 19.40
CA HIS A 62 18.53 -47.21 20.77
C HIS A 62 19.27 -45.96 21.26
N HIS A 63 20.56 -45.86 20.96
CA HIS A 63 21.42 -44.72 21.31
C HIS A 63 22.05 -44.11 20.05
N PRO A 64 21.28 -43.37 19.23
CA PRO A 64 21.85 -42.71 18.06
C PRO A 64 22.93 -41.72 18.50
N GLU A 65 23.99 -41.61 17.68
CA GLU A 65 25.07 -40.66 17.94
C GLU A 65 24.57 -39.29 18.38
N PRO A 66 25.18 -38.63 19.36
CA PRO A 66 24.73 -37.34 19.91
C PRO A 66 24.50 -36.28 18.84
N ARG A 67 25.27 -36.30 17.74
CA ARG A 67 25.12 -35.41 16.59
C ARG A 67 23.86 -35.68 15.79
N ALA A 68 23.56 -36.95 15.50
CA ALA A 68 22.35 -37.36 14.77
C ALA A 68 21.08 -37.06 15.58
N ARG A 69 21.10 -37.30 16.89
CA ARG A 69 20.00 -36.99 17.81
C ARG A 69 19.75 -35.48 17.89
N ARG A 70 20.81 -34.66 17.99
CA ARG A 70 20.67 -33.19 17.96
C ARG A 70 20.12 -32.68 16.64
N ARG A 71 20.54 -33.25 15.50
CA ARG A 71 20.04 -32.90 14.18
C ARG A 71 18.55 -33.22 14.05
N LYS A 72 18.13 -34.44 14.38
CA LYS A 72 16.72 -34.85 14.36
C LYS A 72 15.84 -33.99 15.27
N SER A 73 16.31 -33.67 16.49
CA SER A 73 15.60 -32.79 17.42
C SER A 73 15.46 -31.38 16.84
N LYS A 74 16.49 -30.85 16.17
CA LYS A 74 16.47 -29.56 15.51
C LYS A 74 15.51 -29.53 14.32
N ASP A 75 15.50 -30.59 13.52
CA ASP A 75 14.60 -30.72 12.36
C ASP A 75 13.13 -30.79 12.81
N LEU A 76 12.82 -31.59 13.82
CA LEU A 76 11.47 -31.66 14.41
C LEU A 76 11.04 -30.33 15.04
N ALA A 77 11.95 -29.63 15.70
CA ALA A 77 11.65 -28.29 16.24
C ALA A 77 11.35 -27.29 15.12
N ARG A 78 12.09 -27.37 14.00
CA ARG A 78 11.89 -26.52 12.82
C ARG A 78 10.53 -26.81 12.15
N GLU A 79 10.19 -28.09 11.99
CA GLU A 79 8.89 -28.51 11.42
C GLU A 79 7.71 -27.99 12.27
N ARG A 80 7.79 -28.17 13.60
CA ARG A 80 6.75 -27.64 14.53
C ARG A 80 6.65 -26.11 14.48
N ALA A 81 7.76 -25.42 14.36
CA ALA A 81 7.77 -23.97 14.21
C ALA A 81 7.12 -23.54 12.87
N GLN A 82 7.43 -24.25 11.78
CA GLN A 82 6.83 -23.98 10.48
C GLN A 82 5.32 -24.27 10.48
N GLU A 83 4.89 -25.34 11.13
CA GLU A 83 3.46 -25.69 11.25
C GLU A 83 2.71 -24.60 12.04
N LYS A 84 3.25 -24.16 13.18
CA LYS A 84 2.68 -23.05 13.95
C LYS A 84 2.60 -21.76 13.14
N ALA A 85 3.67 -21.42 12.42
CA ALA A 85 3.70 -20.23 11.57
C ALA A 85 2.64 -20.30 10.45
N ARG A 86 2.49 -21.47 9.80
CA ARG A 86 1.43 -21.69 8.79
C ARG A 86 0.02 -21.57 9.38
N ALA A 87 -0.22 -22.15 10.56
CA ALA A 87 -1.49 -22.06 11.24
C ALA A 87 -1.81 -20.59 11.61
N THR A 88 -0.84 -19.86 12.14
CA THR A 88 -0.96 -18.42 12.44
C THR A 88 -1.30 -17.63 11.17
N GLU A 89 -0.57 -17.84 10.08
CA GLU A 89 -0.79 -17.11 8.83
C GLU A 89 -2.19 -17.40 8.25
N ALA A 90 -2.67 -18.64 8.33
CA ALA A 90 -4.01 -19.00 7.89
C ALA A 90 -5.12 -18.28 8.69
N LEU A 91 -4.90 -18.07 10.00
CA LEU A 91 -5.82 -17.29 10.83
C LEU A 91 -5.77 -15.79 10.49
N LEU A 92 -4.58 -15.23 10.29
CA LEU A 92 -4.41 -13.84 9.90
C LEU A 92 -5.04 -13.55 8.54
N ASP A 93 -4.98 -14.51 7.61
CA ASP A 93 -5.57 -14.40 6.28
C ASP A 93 -7.11 -14.28 6.29
N GLN A 94 -7.76 -14.74 7.34
CA GLN A 94 -9.22 -14.63 7.51
C GLN A 94 -9.66 -13.25 8.03
N THR A 95 -8.73 -12.39 8.46
CA THR A 95 -9.08 -11.07 8.99
C THR A 95 -9.67 -10.15 7.92
N GLY A 96 -10.61 -9.30 8.34
CA GLY A 96 -11.32 -8.38 7.44
C GLY A 96 -10.39 -7.45 6.67
N ILE A 97 -9.29 -6.98 7.29
CA ILE A 97 -8.33 -6.10 6.62
C ILE A 97 -7.57 -6.80 5.49
N ARG A 98 -7.19 -8.07 5.65
CA ARG A 98 -6.55 -8.84 4.57
C ARG A 98 -7.53 -9.16 3.45
N THR A 99 -8.76 -9.47 3.79
CA THR A 99 -9.86 -9.66 2.82
C THR A 99 -10.09 -8.39 2.00
N LEU A 100 -10.11 -7.22 2.64
CA LEU A 100 -10.27 -5.94 1.94
C LEU A 100 -9.06 -5.60 1.06
N ARG A 101 -7.84 -5.90 1.50
CA ARG A 101 -6.61 -5.67 0.71
C ARG A 101 -6.54 -6.50 -0.57
N ARG A 102 -7.27 -7.61 -0.63
CA ARG A 102 -7.36 -8.44 -1.86
C ARG A 102 -8.33 -7.87 -2.89
N LYS A 103 -9.18 -6.91 -2.53
CA LYS A 103 -10.07 -6.23 -3.46
C LYS A 103 -9.31 -5.19 -4.29
N PRO A 104 -9.72 -4.93 -5.54
CA PRO A 104 -9.04 -3.96 -6.43
C PRO A 104 -8.97 -2.55 -5.83
N VAL A 105 -10.02 -2.12 -5.13
CA VAL A 105 -10.08 -0.80 -4.46
C VAL A 105 -10.47 -0.97 -3.00
N PHE A 106 -9.70 -0.34 -2.13
CA PHE A 106 -9.99 -0.34 -0.70
C PHE A 106 -11.08 0.69 -0.40
N THR A 107 -12.30 0.25 -0.12
CA THR A 107 -13.44 1.12 0.16
C THR A 107 -13.54 1.46 1.65
N THR A 108 -13.82 2.73 1.95
CA THR A 108 -14.15 3.17 3.31
C THR A 108 -15.66 3.03 3.55
N PRO A 109 -16.12 2.58 4.72
CA PRO A 109 -17.55 2.60 5.06
C PRO A 109 -18.15 3.99 4.84
N ASN A 110 -19.29 4.04 4.18
CA ASN A 110 -19.99 5.29 3.90
C ASN A 110 -21.05 5.53 4.98
N TYR A 111 -20.80 6.49 5.87
CA TYR A 111 -21.75 6.94 6.87
C TYR A 111 -22.02 8.44 6.69
N PHE A 112 -23.08 8.76 5.95
CA PHE A 112 -23.51 10.14 5.78
C PHE A 112 -25.05 10.19 5.72
N PRO A 113 -25.73 11.11 6.45
CA PRO A 113 -25.15 12.01 7.45
C PRO A 113 -24.48 11.27 8.59
N PRO A 114 -23.55 11.92 9.35
CA PRO A 114 -22.90 11.30 10.48
C PRO A 114 -23.96 10.77 11.47
N GLN A 115 -23.78 9.54 11.94
CA GLN A 115 -24.64 9.03 13.00
C GLN A 115 -24.46 9.91 14.24
N ALA A 116 -25.57 10.20 14.95
CA ALA A 116 -25.53 11.06 16.12
C ALA A 116 -24.47 10.56 17.12
N PRO A 117 -23.64 11.46 17.68
CA PRO A 117 -22.66 11.09 18.70
C PRO A 117 -23.36 10.38 19.85
N GLY A 118 -22.96 9.17 20.16
CA GLY A 118 -23.46 8.41 21.31
C GLY A 118 -24.22 7.11 21.01
N LEU A 119 -24.61 6.85 19.75
CA LEU A 119 -25.36 5.62 19.43
C LEU A 119 -24.49 4.36 19.29
N HIS A 120 -23.18 4.50 19.17
CA HIS A 120 -22.26 3.37 19.05
C HIS A 120 -20.96 3.60 19.82
N ASP A 121 -21.03 3.68 21.15
CA ASP A 121 -19.85 3.45 21.98
C ASP A 121 -19.66 1.92 22.07
N PRO A 122 -18.63 1.34 21.44
CA PRO A 122 -18.40 -0.11 21.49
C PRO A 122 -18.13 -0.60 22.91
N ARG A 123 -17.84 0.31 23.85
CA ARG A 123 -17.72 -0.02 25.28
C ARG A 123 -19.07 -0.33 25.93
N ASN A 124 -20.18 0.10 25.33
CA ASN A 124 -21.55 -0.15 25.82
C ASN A 124 -22.25 -1.29 25.06
N ASN A 125 -21.75 -1.74 23.94
CA ASN A 125 -22.25 -2.91 23.25
C ASN A 125 -21.56 -4.17 23.79
N ALA A 126 -22.03 -4.68 24.91
CA ALA A 126 -21.90 -6.07 25.32
C ALA A 126 -22.74 -6.95 24.38
N SER A 127 -22.60 -6.80 23.07
CA SER A 127 -23.21 -7.65 22.08
C SER A 127 -22.18 -8.70 21.68
N ASP A 128 -22.54 -9.94 21.93
CA ASP A 128 -21.90 -11.22 21.59
C ASP A 128 -20.37 -11.23 21.53
N PRO A 129 -19.73 -12.12 22.28
CA PRO A 129 -18.29 -12.30 22.18
C PRO A 129 -17.98 -12.67 20.74
N VAL A 130 -17.49 -11.70 19.96
CA VAL A 130 -16.94 -11.98 18.64
C VAL A 130 -15.90 -13.07 18.85
N ALA A 131 -16.12 -14.23 18.24
CA ALA A 131 -15.22 -15.36 18.37
C ALA A 131 -13.83 -14.92 17.92
N HIS A 132 -12.96 -14.65 18.90
CA HIS A 132 -11.58 -14.32 18.62
C HIS A 132 -10.84 -15.62 18.36
N ASN A 133 -10.28 -15.75 17.18
CA ASN A 133 -9.36 -16.84 16.87
C ASN A 133 -8.07 -16.63 17.66
N GLU A 134 -7.63 -17.67 18.38
CA GLU A 134 -6.35 -17.62 19.10
C GLU A 134 -5.21 -18.10 18.20
N SER A 135 -4.19 -17.29 18.09
CA SER A 135 -2.95 -17.67 17.43
C SER A 135 -2.15 -18.65 18.28
N PRO A 136 -1.60 -19.73 17.70
CA PRO A 136 -0.68 -20.61 18.40
C PRO A 136 0.69 -19.94 18.71
N GLU A 137 0.92 -18.76 18.16
CA GLU A 137 2.14 -17.97 18.38
C GLU A 137 1.82 -16.63 19.05
N LEU A 138 2.77 -16.16 19.86
CA LEU A 138 2.71 -14.83 20.45
C LEU A 138 3.00 -13.77 19.38
N LEU A 139 2.01 -12.95 19.08
CA LEU A 139 2.10 -11.82 18.19
C LEU A 139 2.46 -10.54 18.96
N HIS A 140 2.98 -9.53 18.25
CA HIS A 140 3.28 -8.20 18.80
C HIS A 140 2.37 -7.16 18.19
N CYS A 141 1.70 -6.38 19.03
CA CYS A 141 0.84 -5.29 18.56
C CYS A 141 1.67 -4.19 17.90
N TYR A 142 1.27 -3.81 16.69
CA TYR A 142 1.95 -2.73 15.95
C TYR A 142 1.88 -1.37 16.68
N VAL A 143 0.77 -1.10 17.40
CA VAL A 143 0.54 0.18 18.10
C VAL A 143 1.23 0.20 19.46
N CYS A 144 0.82 -0.67 20.40
CA CYS A 144 1.27 -0.62 21.79
C CYS A 144 2.47 -1.53 22.10
N LYS A 145 2.94 -2.31 21.13
CA LYS A 145 4.05 -3.28 21.23
C LYS A 145 3.82 -4.41 22.23
N GLN A 146 2.66 -4.51 22.86
CA GLN A 146 2.29 -5.59 23.76
C GLN A 146 2.15 -6.92 22.99
N LYS A 147 2.50 -8.01 23.66
CA LYS A 147 2.31 -9.37 23.15
C LYS A 147 0.84 -9.78 23.30
N TYR A 148 0.33 -10.51 22.31
CA TYR A 148 -1.05 -11.00 22.32
C TYR A 148 -1.16 -12.30 21.52
N THR A 149 -2.23 -13.08 21.77
CA THR A 149 -2.57 -14.29 21.02
C THR A 149 -3.95 -14.17 20.35
N ARG A 150 -4.86 -13.37 20.91
CA ARG A 150 -6.22 -13.20 20.41
C ARG A 150 -6.23 -12.28 19.20
N ILE A 151 -6.60 -12.82 18.02
CA ILE A 151 -6.66 -12.08 16.75
C ILE A 151 -8.04 -11.41 16.65
N HIS A 152 -8.05 -10.11 16.38
CA HIS A 152 -9.26 -9.35 16.13
C HIS A 152 -9.86 -9.74 14.76
N HIS A 153 -11.20 -9.80 14.66
CA HIS A 153 -11.90 -10.19 13.43
C HIS A 153 -11.52 -9.34 12.20
N PHE A 154 -11.13 -8.11 12.42
CA PHE A 154 -10.79 -7.18 11.33
C PHE A 154 -9.27 -6.95 11.18
N TYR A 155 -8.54 -6.71 12.28
CA TYR A 155 -7.11 -6.38 12.23
C TYR A 155 -6.22 -7.59 12.47
N ASP A 156 -5.18 -7.71 11.63
CA ASP A 156 -4.19 -8.78 11.67
C ASP A 156 -2.97 -8.50 12.54
N GLN A 157 -2.67 -7.23 12.85
CA GLN A 157 -1.45 -6.80 13.55
C GLN A 157 -1.68 -5.98 14.82
N LEU A 158 -2.88 -5.98 15.35
CA LEU A 158 -3.24 -5.23 16.55
C LEU A 158 -3.75 -6.16 17.64
N CYS A 159 -3.37 -5.89 18.90
CA CYS A 159 -3.99 -6.54 20.05
C CYS A 159 -5.48 -6.15 20.14
N PRO A 160 -6.34 -6.93 20.80
CA PRO A 160 -7.78 -6.64 20.85
C PRO A 160 -8.09 -5.19 21.24
N THR A 161 -7.52 -4.68 22.32
CA THR A 161 -7.78 -3.31 22.79
C THR A 161 -7.42 -2.24 21.75
N CYS A 162 -6.25 -2.34 21.10
CA CYS A 162 -5.89 -1.41 20.06
C CYS A 162 -6.73 -1.61 18.80
N ALA A 163 -7.11 -2.84 18.49
CA ALA A 163 -7.94 -3.17 17.34
C ALA A 163 -9.36 -2.62 17.50
N ASP A 164 -9.98 -2.81 18.65
CA ASP A 164 -11.32 -2.28 18.95
C ASP A 164 -11.35 -0.76 18.82
N LEU A 165 -10.37 -0.06 19.41
CA LEU A 165 -10.25 1.39 19.28
C LEU A 165 -10.11 1.82 17.82
N ASN A 166 -9.20 1.20 17.07
CA ASN A 166 -8.98 1.55 15.67
C ASN A 166 -10.18 1.17 14.79
N PHE A 167 -10.88 0.09 15.12
CA PHE A 167 -12.08 -0.31 14.39
C PHE A 167 -13.21 0.70 14.59
N PHE A 168 -13.43 1.15 15.83
CA PHE A 168 -14.35 2.24 16.12
C PHE A 168 -14.00 3.52 15.35
N LYS A 169 -12.73 3.92 15.36
CA LYS A 169 -12.27 5.11 14.64
C LYS A 169 -12.45 5.05 13.12
N ARG A 170 -12.61 3.86 12.51
CA ARG A 170 -12.88 3.73 11.07
C ARG A 170 -14.19 4.37 10.66
N THR A 171 -15.20 4.27 11.51
CA THR A 171 -16.57 4.77 11.26
C THR A 171 -16.85 6.13 11.90
N GLU A 172 -15.90 6.64 12.69
CA GLU A 172 -16.01 7.96 13.29
C GLU A 172 -16.04 9.03 12.18
N THR A 173 -17.03 9.90 12.28
CA THR A 173 -17.26 11.01 11.36
C THR A 173 -17.48 12.31 12.13
N ALA A 174 -17.39 13.44 11.43
CA ALA A 174 -17.74 14.76 11.94
C ALA A 174 -18.70 15.45 10.98
N ASP A 175 -19.49 16.40 11.45
CA ASP A 175 -20.26 17.27 10.56
C ASP A 175 -19.35 18.40 10.05
N LEU A 176 -19.02 18.35 8.77
CA LEU A 176 -18.15 19.32 8.12
C LEU A 176 -18.90 20.18 7.10
N ARG A 177 -20.24 20.24 7.17
CA ARG A 177 -21.04 21.10 6.30
C ARG A 177 -20.63 22.56 6.44
N GLY A 178 -20.48 23.26 5.31
CA GLY A 178 -19.99 24.63 5.26
C GLY A 178 -18.48 24.81 5.52
N ARG A 179 -17.73 23.73 5.73
CA ARG A 179 -16.26 23.75 5.84
C ARG A 179 -15.61 23.53 4.48
N VAL A 180 -14.46 24.12 4.28
CA VAL A 180 -13.64 23.99 3.07
C VAL A 180 -12.30 23.34 3.40
N ALA A 181 -11.96 22.30 2.68
CA ALA A 181 -10.71 21.55 2.82
C ALA A 181 -9.88 21.62 1.54
N LEU A 182 -8.57 21.81 1.68
CA LEU A 182 -7.57 21.60 0.64
C LEU A 182 -6.81 20.30 0.95
N LEU A 183 -6.76 19.40 -0.02
CA LEU A 183 -6.06 18.13 0.09
C LEU A 183 -5.08 17.94 -1.05
N THR A 184 -3.79 17.84 -0.73
CA THR A 184 -2.78 17.54 -1.74
C THR A 184 -2.64 16.02 -1.97
N GLY A 185 -2.51 15.61 -3.24
CA GLY A 185 -2.34 14.19 -3.59
C GLY A 185 -3.59 13.34 -3.35
N GLY A 186 -4.79 13.87 -3.65
CA GLY A 186 -6.06 13.19 -3.40
C GLY A 186 -6.48 12.15 -4.44
N ARG A 187 -5.64 11.78 -5.42
CA ARG A 187 -6.01 10.88 -6.52
C ARG A 187 -6.11 9.41 -6.12
N VAL A 188 -5.25 8.92 -5.25
CA VAL A 188 -5.12 7.49 -4.90
C VAL A 188 -4.78 7.31 -3.42
N LYS A 189 -4.93 6.09 -2.92
CA LYS A 189 -4.48 5.64 -1.59
C LYS A 189 -5.05 6.50 -0.46
N ILE A 190 -4.18 6.89 0.49
CA ILE A 190 -4.57 7.64 1.70
C ILE A 190 -5.30 8.93 1.35
N GLY A 191 -4.76 9.71 0.40
CA GLY A 191 -5.37 10.97 -0.01
C GLY A 191 -6.77 10.78 -0.60
N TYR A 192 -6.97 9.79 -1.46
CA TYR A 192 -8.28 9.49 -2.03
C TYR A 192 -9.31 9.13 -0.95
N GLN A 193 -8.94 8.23 -0.04
CA GLN A 193 -9.83 7.82 1.06
C GLN A 193 -10.13 8.97 2.04
N ALA A 194 -9.15 9.81 2.31
CA ALA A 194 -9.34 11.03 3.12
C ALA A 194 -10.29 12.02 2.42
N GLY A 195 -10.13 12.19 1.11
CA GLY A 195 -11.01 13.03 0.30
C GLY A 195 -12.46 12.56 0.35
N LEU A 196 -12.71 11.27 0.16
CA LEU A 196 -14.04 10.70 0.28
C LEU A 196 -14.64 10.90 1.67
N LYS A 197 -13.87 10.70 2.74
CA LYS A 197 -14.35 10.95 4.11
C LYS A 197 -14.75 12.41 4.32
N LEU A 198 -13.97 13.36 3.83
CA LEU A 198 -14.27 14.79 3.93
C LEU A 198 -15.56 15.14 3.18
N LEU A 199 -15.72 14.66 1.95
CA LEU A 199 -16.91 14.89 1.12
C LEU A 199 -18.16 14.28 1.76
N ARG A 200 -18.06 13.04 2.22
CA ARG A 200 -19.14 12.31 2.91
C ARG A 200 -19.51 12.94 4.24
N ALA A 201 -18.56 13.60 4.90
CA ALA A 201 -18.79 14.40 6.11
C ALA A 201 -19.39 15.79 5.84
N GLY A 202 -19.57 16.18 4.57
CA GLY A 202 -20.24 17.43 4.18
C GLY A 202 -19.30 18.58 3.80
N ALA A 203 -17.98 18.41 3.82
CA ALA A 203 -17.04 19.45 3.43
C ALA A 203 -17.09 19.74 1.93
N SER A 204 -16.79 20.98 1.53
CA SER A 204 -16.33 21.32 0.19
C SER A 204 -14.85 21.00 0.10
N LEU A 205 -14.44 20.33 -0.96
CA LEU A 205 -13.09 19.77 -1.10
C LEU A 205 -12.40 20.28 -2.36
N ILE A 206 -11.20 20.83 -2.17
CA ILE A 206 -10.28 21.14 -3.25
C ILE A 206 -9.17 20.08 -3.22
N VAL A 207 -9.07 19.31 -4.29
CA VAL A 207 -8.05 18.28 -4.46
C VAL A 207 -6.99 18.75 -5.44
N THR A 208 -5.71 18.57 -5.09
CA THR A 208 -4.63 18.77 -6.05
C THR A 208 -3.94 17.46 -6.41
N THR A 209 -3.59 17.31 -7.67
CA THR A 209 -2.89 16.13 -8.20
C THR A 209 -2.16 16.47 -9.49
N ARG A 210 -1.14 15.69 -9.86
CA ARG A 210 -0.50 15.81 -11.17
C ARG A 210 -1.41 15.34 -12.32
N PHE A 211 -2.37 14.45 -12.04
CA PHE A 211 -3.26 13.85 -13.01
C PHE A 211 -4.71 14.16 -12.67
N PRO A 212 -5.18 15.39 -12.99
CA PRO A 212 -6.49 15.86 -12.55
C PRO A 212 -7.65 15.14 -13.23
N ARG A 213 -7.51 14.72 -14.49
CA ARG A 213 -8.61 14.07 -15.22
C ARG A 213 -8.83 12.64 -14.76
N ASP A 214 -7.75 11.87 -14.55
CA ASP A 214 -7.84 10.55 -13.92
C ASP A 214 -8.44 10.66 -12.50
N SER A 215 -8.03 11.67 -11.74
CA SER A 215 -8.59 11.91 -10.41
C SER A 215 -10.09 12.20 -10.46
N ALA A 216 -10.54 13.10 -11.34
CA ALA A 216 -11.96 13.42 -11.51
C ALA A 216 -12.78 12.17 -11.91
N ALA A 217 -12.25 11.35 -12.82
CA ALA A 217 -12.89 10.11 -13.24
C ALA A 217 -13.05 9.12 -12.08
N ARG A 218 -12.03 8.98 -11.21
CA ARG A 218 -12.09 8.10 -10.04
C ARG A 218 -13.15 8.54 -9.03
N TYR A 219 -13.23 9.83 -8.71
CA TYR A 219 -14.26 10.35 -7.82
C TYR A 219 -15.67 10.21 -8.42
N ALA A 220 -15.83 10.48 -9.70
CA ALA A 220 -17.13 10.35 -10.37
C ALA A 220 -17.61 8.89 -10.51
N ALA A 221 -16.71 7.92 -10.41
CA ALA A 221 -17.05 6.50 -10.40
C ALA A 221 -17.55 5.99 -9.04
N GLU A 222 -17.50 6.80 -7.99
CA GLU A 222 -18.01 6.40 -6.67
C GLU A 222 -19.55 6.31 -6.69
N PRO A 223 -20.12 5.26 -6.08
CA PRO A 223 -21.58 5.02 -6.12
C PRO A 223 -22.43 6.14 -5.55
N ASP A 224 -21.84 6.94 -4.64
CA ASP A 224 -22.51 8.05 -3.94
C ASP A 224 -22.08 9.44 -4.45
N PHE A 225 -21.47 9.49 -5.63
CA PHE A 225 -20.96 10.73 -6.23
C PHE A 225 -22.02 11.84 -6.32
N GLU A 226 -23.26 11.49 -6.68
CA GLU A 226 -24.39 12.44 -6.79
C GLU A 226 -24.65 13.22 -5.48
N ASN A 227 -24.30 12.66 -4.33
CA ASN A 227 -24.55 13.29 -3.02
C ASN A 227 -23.55 14.39 -2.66
N TRP A 228 -22.40 14.44 -3.34
CA TRP A 228 -21.29 15.33 -2.93
C TRP A 228 -20.45 15.87 -4.10
N GLY A 229 -20.69 15.43 -5.33
CA GLY A 229 -19.89 15.82 -6.50
C GLY A 229 -19.88 17.33 -6.77
N ASP A 230 -20.95 18.04 -6.39
CA ASP A 230 -21.07 19.51 -6.48
C ASP A 230 -20.13 20.26 -5.54
N ARG A 231 -19.59 19.58 -4.52
CA ARG A 231 -18.66 20.14 -3.51
C ARG A 231 -17.20 19.77 -3.75
N LEU A 232 -16.90 19.08 -4.85
CA LEU A 232 -15.55 18.68 -5.23
C LEU A 232 -15.01 19.55 -6.37
N GLU A 233 -13.79 20.04 -6.19
CA GLU A 233 -12.99 20.70 -7.24
C GLU A 233 -11.63 19.99 -7.36
N VAL A 234 -11.18 19.75 -8.58
CA VAL A 234 -9.90 19.08 -8.84
C VAL A 234 -8.98 20.00 -9.65
N PHE A 235 -7.79 20.23 -9.12
CA PHE A 235 -6.74 21.04 -9.75
C PHE A 235 -5.54 20.18 -10.15
N GLY A 236 -5.01 20.46 -11.33
CA GLY A 236 -3.71 19.93 -11.76
C GLY A 236 -2.59 20.73 -11.12
N LEU A 237 -1.76 20.09 -10.29
CA LEU A 237 -0.64 20.72 -9.62
C LEU A 237 0.51 19.73 -9.44
N ASP A 238 1.68 20.07 -9.95
CA ASP A 238 2.92 19.38 -9.65
C ASP A 238 3.68 20.14 -8.56
N LEU A 239 3.79 19.55 -7.39
CA LEU A 239 4.44 20.16 -6.23
C LEU A 239 5.95 20.36 -6.40
N ARG A 240 6.56 19.77 -7.44
CA ARG A 240 7.95 20.04 -7.80
C ARG A 240 8.14 21.40 -8.47
N HIS A 241 7.07 21.94 -9.03
CA HIS A 241 7.10 23.23 -9.73
C HIS A 241 6.57 24.35 -8.84
N THR A 242 7.47 24.97 -8.07
CA THR A 242 7.13 26.01 -7.09
C THR A 242 6.37 27.21 -7.67
N PRO A 243 6.63 27.69 -8.92
CA PRO A 243 5.82 28.74 -9.50
C PRO A 243 4.34 28.38 -9.64
N SER A 244 4.03 27.12 -10.02
CA SER A 244 2.64 26.65 -10.07
C SER A 244 2.00 26.59 -8.67
N VAL A 245 2.77 26.22 -7.65
CA VAL A 245 2.29 26.20 -6.26
C VAL A 245 1.94 27.62 -5.79
N GLU A 246 2.79 28.60 -6.06
CA GLU A 246 2.55 30.02 -5.75
C GLU A 246 1.32 30.56 -6.52
N ALA A 247 1.22 30.26 -7.81
CA ALA A 247 0.08 30.70 -8.63
C ALA A 247 -1.24 30.09 -8.15
N PHE A 248 -1.24 28.79 -7.79
CA PHE A 248 -2.38 28.11 -7.20
C PHE A 248 -2.83 28.77 -5.88
N CYS A 249 -1.88 29.08 -5.01
CA CYS A 249 -2.19 29.78 -3.76
C CYS A 249 -2.78 31.17 -3.99
N SER A 250 -2.23 31.92 -4.96
CA SER A 250 -2.73 33.25 -5.35
C SER A 250 -4.16 33.18 -5.89
N GLU A 251 -4.46 32.20 -6.72
CA GLU A 251 -5.80 31.94 -7.24
C GLU A 251 -6.81 31.65 -6.11
N LEU A 252 -6.44 30.77 -5.16
CA LEU A 252 -7.32 30.51 -4.02
C LEU A 252 -7.53 31.74 -3.14
N LEU A 253 -6.50 32.56 -2.93
CA LEU A 253 -6.64 33.82 -2.20
C LEU A 253 -7.56 34.80 -2.89
N ALA A 254 -7.55 34.88 -4.21
CA ALA A 254 -8.38 35.77 -5.00
C ALA A 254 -9.85 35.34 -5.07
N THR A 255 -10.07 34.02 -5.20
CA THR A 255 -11.39 33.46 -5.54
C THR A 255 -12.15 32.86 -4.37
N ARG A 256 -11.48 32.51 -3.26
CA ARG A 256 -12.12 31.81 -2.13
C ARG A 256 -12.28 32.73 -0.93
N GLN A 257 -13.40 32.55 -0.23
CA GLN A 257 -13.70 33.36 0.98
C GLN A 257 -13.27 32.61 2.26
N ARG A 258 -13.10 31.29 2.20
CA ARG A 258 -12.88 30.45 3.38
C ARG A 258 -11.97 29.27 3.07
N LEU A 259 -11.12 28.92 4.04
CA LEU A 259 -10.39 27.66 4.09
C LEU A 259 -10.30 27.22 5.55
N ASP A 260 -10.69 25.99 5.84
CA ASP A 260 -10.71 25.45 7.21
C ASP A 260 -9.59 24.44 7.44
N PHE A 261 -9.32 23.61 6.43
CA PHE A 261 -8.37 22.52 6.55
C PHE A 261 -7.38 22.53 5.40
N ILE A 262 -6.10 22.35 5.72
CA ILE A 262 -5.05 22.05 4.75
C ILE A 262 -4.50 20.67 5.11
N ILE A 263 -4.56 19.73 4.17
CA ILE A 263 -4.05 18.38 4.36
C ILE A 263 -2.92 18.16 3.35
N ASN A 264 -1.70 18.30 3.84
CA ASN A 264 -0.48 18.02 3.08
C ASN A 264 -0.25 16.50 3.06
N ASN A 265 -0.94 15.80 2.17
CA ASN A 265 -0.86 14.35 2.03
C ASN A 265 0.06 13.92 0.88
N ALA A 266 0.21 14.74 -0.16
CA ALA A 266 1.14 14.40 -1.23
C ALA A 266 2.56 14.26 -0.68
N CYS A 267 3.16 13.09 -0.89
CA CYS A 267 4.56 12.86 -0.53
C CYS A 267 5.25 12.02 -1.61
N GLN A 268 6.55 12.21 -1.73
CA GLN A 268 7.41 11.39 -2.58
C GLN A 268 8.36 10.59 -1.69
N THR A 269 8.15 9.28 -1.63
CA THR A 269 9.01 8.32 -0.93
C THR A 269 9.74 7.42 -1.91
N VAL A 270 9.22 7.29 -3.13
CA VAL A 270 9.83 6.57 -4.25
C VAL A 270 9.65 7.43 -5.51
N ARG A 271 10.75 7.73 -6.17
CA ARG A 271 10.69 8.41 -7.45
C ARG A 271 10.16 7.47 -8.53
N ARG A 272 9.09 7.89 -9.20
CA ARG A 272 8.51 7.20 -10.35
C ARG A 272 8.90 7.93 -11.63
N PRO A 273 9.55 7.26 -12.59
CA PRO A 273 9.93 7.88 -13.86
C PRO A 273 8.69 8.18 -14.72
N PRO A 274 8.82 9.03 -15.75
CA PRO A 274 7.73 9.34 -16.69
C PRO A 274 7.02 8.12 -17.26
N ALA A 275 7.75 7.08 -17.65
CA ALA A 275 7.21 5.85 -18.21
C ALA A 275 6.19 5.13 -17.28
N PHE A 276 6.30 5.29 -15.97
CA PHE A 276 5.33 4.75 -15.01
C PHE A 276 3.92 5.35 -15.20
N TYR A 277 3.83 6.58 -15.66
CA TYR A 277 2.57 7.33 -15.82
C TYR A 277 2.08 7.42 -17.26
N ALA A 278 2.83 6.86 -18.21
CA ALA A 278 2.54 6.98 -19.65
C ALA A 278 1.12 6.53 -20.01
N HIS A 279 0.61 5.48 -19.38
CA HIS A 279 -0.74 4.95 -19.62
C HIS A 279 -1.88 5.93 -19.30
N MET A 280 -1.64 6.98 -18.49
CA MET A 280 -2.65 7.99 -18.16
C MET A 280 -2.65 9.17 -19.12
N MET A 281 -1.57 9.36 -19.88
CA MET A 281 -1.36 10.58 -20.66
C MET A 281 -2.37 10.76 -21.76
N GLU A 282 -2.87 9.69 -22.37
CA GLU A 282 -3.92 9.77 -23.37
C GLU A 282 -5.17 10.47 -22.81
N GLY A 283 -5.64 10.06 -21.63
CA GLY A 283 -6.78 10.69 -20.96
C GLY A 283 -6.49 12.13 -20.51
N GLU A 284 -5.29 12.39 -19.99
CA GLU A 284 -4.90 13.72 -19.49
C GLU A 284 -4.72 14.77 -20.63
N THR A 285 -4.35 14.33 -21.82
CA THR A 285 -4.14 15.21 -22.99
C THR A 285 -5.30 15.22 -24.00
N ALA A 286 -6.30 14.36 -23.82
CA ALA A 286 -7.49 14.31 -24.68
C ALA A 286 -8.19 15.69 -24.76
N ALA A 287 -8.96 15.91 -25.82
CA ALA A 287 -9.73 17.17 -25.95
C ALA A 287 -10.77 17.27 -24.83
N LEU A 288 -10.90 18.44 -24.21
CA LEU A 288 -11.82 18.65 -23.08
C LEU A 288 -13.28 18.32 -23.45
N GLN A 289 -13.65 18.56 -24.72
CA GLN A 289 -14.99 18.29 -25.25
C GLN A 289 -15.34 16.78 -25.26
N THR A 290 -14.35 15.90 -25.31
CA THR A 290 -14.58 14.45 -25.30
C THR A 290 -14.90 13.91 -23.91
N MET A 291 -14.68 14.71 -22.85
CA MET A 291 -14.99 14.31 -21.49
C MET A 291 -16.47 14.45 -21.16
N PRO A 292 -17.05 13.55 -20.32
CA PRO A 292 -18.39 13.72 -19.77
C PRO A 292 -18.58 15.08 -19.10
N ALA A 293 -19.78 15.66 -19.19
CA ALA A 293 -20.07 16.99 -18.66
C ALA A 293 -19.82 17.11 -17.15
N GLU A 294 -20.11 16.06 -16.41
CA GLU A 294 -19.88 15.99 -14.95
C GLU A 294 -18.39 16.09 -14.60
N LEU A 295 -17.54 15.36 -15.33
CA LEU A 295 -16.09 15.43 -15.13
C LEU A 295 -15.54 16.82 -15.47
N ARG A 296 -16.04 17.43 -16.55
CA ARG A 296 -15.67 18.80 -16.93
C ARG A 296 -16.02 19.82 -15.84
N LYS A 297 -17.15 19.62 -15.16
CA LYS A 297 -17.56 20.48 -14.04
C LYS A 297 -16.58 20.43 -12.88
N LEU A 298 -16.07 19.25 -12.52
CA LEU A 298 -15.08 19.10 -11.46
C LEU A 298 -13.74 19.79 -11.76
N LEU A 299 -13.41 19.91 -13.04
CA LEU A 299 -12.18 20.52 -13.54
C LEU A 299 -12.36 21.99 -13.96
N GLY A 300 -13.58 22.54 -13.86
CA GLY A 300 -13.96 23.79 -14.51
C GLY A 300 -13.06 24.96 -14.20
N ASN A 301 -12.70 25.15 -12.94
CA ASN A 301 -11.82 26.25 -12.54
C ASN A 301 -10.37 26.03 -13.06
N TYR A 302 -9.84 24.82 -12.94
CA TYR A 302 -8.51 24.49 -13.43
C TYR A 302 -8.40 24.60 -14.96
N GLU A 303 -9.33 24.01 -15.70
CA GLU A 303 -9.32 24.05 -17.16
C GLU A 303 -9.65 25.44 -17.70
N GLY A 304 -10.46 26.23 -16.98
CA GLY A 304 -10.74 27.63 -17.31
C GLY A 304 -9.48 28.49 -17.24
N LEU A 305 -8.66 28.33 -16.20
CA LEU A 305 -7.39 29.04 -16.04
C LEU A 305 -6.37 28.65 -17.14
N ARG A 306 -6.34 27.39 -17.54
CA ARG A 306 -5.49 26.90 -18.64
C ARG A 306 -5.92 27.47 -20.00
N SER A 307 -7.23 27.60 -20.22
CA SER A 307 -7.77 28.07 -21.50
C SER A 307 -7.52 29.56 -21.73
N ALA A 308 -7.39 30.35 -20.66
CA ALA A 308 -7.03 31.76 -20.77
C ALA A 308 -5.64 31.98 -21.41
N ASP A 309 -4.72 31.02 -21.24
CA ASP A 309 -3.39 31.04 -21.87
C ASP A 309 -3.43 30.68 -23.38
N LEU A 310 -4.55 30.18 -23.91
CA LEU A 310 -4.64 29.61 -25.26
C LEU A 310 -5.44 30.47 -26.24
N LEU A 311 -5.90 31.67 -25.87
CA LEU A 311 -6.58 32.57 -26.80
C LEU A 311 -5.58 33.36 -27.64
N PRO A 312 -5.31 32.98 -28.90
CA PRO A 312 -4.55 33.79 -29.82
C PRO A 312 -5.43 34.94 -30.26
N GLY A 313 -5.08 36.17 -29.89
CA GLY A 313 -5.66 37.34 -30.48
C GLY A 313 -6.44 38.30 -29.58
N ALA A 314 -6.30 38.24 -28.27
CA ALA A 314 -6.75 39.31 -27.41
C ALA A 314 -5.79 40.50 -27.53
N ASP A 315 -6.34 41.67 -27.91
CA ASP A 315 -5.57 42.92 -28.07
C ASP A 315 -4.67 43.20 -26.88
N ALA A 316 -3.39 43.42 -27.15
CA ALA A 316 -2.33 43.59 -26.16
C ALA A 316 -2.54 44.78 -25.19
N THR A 317 -3.48 45.69 -25.46
CA THR A 317 -3.82 46.84 -24.61
C THR A 317 -4.89 46.55 -23.55
N ALA A 318 -5.82 45.61 -23.83
CA ALA A 318 -6.80 45.16 -22.82
C ALA A 318 -6.20 44.14 -21.82
N LEU A 319 -5.11 43.48 -22.23
CA LEU A 319 -4.36 42.52 -21.42
C LEU A 319 -3.47 43.18 -20.37
N GLN A 320 -3.16 44.45 -20.45
CA GLN A 320 -2.22 45.05 -19.51
C GLN A 320 -2.81 45.37 -18.13
N ALA A 321 -4.11 45.64 -18.01
CA ALA A 321 -4.79 45.78 -16.72
C ALA A 321 -5.15 44.42 -16.12
N GLY A 322 -5.47 43.41 -16.96
CA GLY A 322 -5.72 42.02 -16.52
C GLY A 322 -4.47 41.17 -16.39
N ARG A 323 -3.33 41.60 -16.91
CA ARG A 323 -2.08 40.84 -16.91
C ARG A 323 -1.54 40.50 -15.51
N ILE A 324 -1.86 41.31 -14.50
CA ILE A 324 -1.44 41.03 -13.13
C ILE A 324 -2.28 39.86 -12.55
N GLU A 325 -3.57 39.82 -12.85
CA GLU A 325 -4.44 38.69 -12.44
C GLU A 325 -4.19 37.43 -13.27
N ILE A 326 -4.01 37.58 -14.59
CA ILE A 326 -3.66 36.47 -15.49
C ILE A 326 -2.25 35.96 -15.25
N ALA A 327 -1.29 36.83 -14.84
CA ALA A 327 0.07 36.38 -14.51
C ALA A 327 0.11 35.49 -13.26
N GLY A 328 -0.84 35.62 -12.33
CA GLY A 328 -1.01 34.70 -11.22
C GLY A 328 -1.51 33.31 -11.68
N ALA A 329 -2.43 33.30 -12.65
CA ALA A 329 -2.97 32.07 -13.24
C ALA A 329 -2.03 31.41 -14.27
N ALA A 330 -1.25 32.21 -14.98
CA ALA A 330 -0.26 31.73 -15.97
C ALA A 330 0.83 30.80 -15.41
N GLY A 331 0.97 30.76 -14.07
CA GLY A 331 1.84 29.79 -13.42
C GLY A 331 1.25 28.39 -13.26
N LEU A 332 -0.07 28.20 -13.50
CA LEU A 332 -0.72 26.89 -13.47
C LEU A 332 -0.43 26.13 -14.76
N THR A 333 0.62 25.38 -14.75
CA THR A 333 1.07 24.58 -15.90
C THR A 333 0.21 23.33 -16.09
N ARG A 334 0.40 22.68 -17.23
CA ARG A 334 -0.12 21.34 -17.52
C ARG A 334 0.60 20.32 -16.66
N ALA A 335 0.11 20.09 -15.45
CA ALA A 335 0.78 19.29 -14.41
C ALA A 335 1.11 17.86 -14.87
N ALA A 336 0.21 17.22 -15.62
CA ALA A 336 0.44 15.88 -16.18
C ALA A 336 1.62 15.87 -17.17
N GLU A 337 1.61 16.79 -18.12
CA GLU A 337 2.68 16.91 -19.15
C GLU A 337 4.03 17.28 -18.51
N LEU A 338 4.03 18.21 -17.53
CA LEU A 338 5.22 18.57 -16.78
C LEU A 338 5.83 17.34 -16.07
N SER A 339 4.98 16.45 -15.56
CA SER A 339 5.44 15.24 -14.89
C SER A 339 6.11 14.22 -15.84
N GLN A 340 5.94 14.39 -17.15
CA GLN A 340 6.53 13.52 -18.19
C GLN A 340 7.89 14.01 -18.70
N VAL A 341 8.39 15.13 -18.21
CA VAL A 341 9.74 15.61 -18.58
C VAL A 341 10.78 14.68 -17.97
N PRO A 342 11.62 13.99 -18.78
CA PRO A 342 12.67 13.15 -18.25
C PRO A 342 13.78 14.02 -17.66
N LEU A 343 14.23 13.67 -16.46
CA LEU A 343 15.25 14.40 -15.71
C LEU A 343 16.55 13.60 -15.52
N LEU A 344 16.50 12.29 -15.78
CA LEU A 344 17.63 11.38 -15.65
C LEU A 344 17.91 10.71 -17.00
N ALA A 345 19.17 10.41 -17.27
CA ALA A 345 19.59 9.84 -18.56
C ALA A 345 18.94 8.47 -18.86
N ASP A 346 18.74 7.66 -17.84
CA ASP A 346 18.09 6.35 -17.96
C ASP A 346 16.58 6.43 -18.28
N GLU A 347 15.95 7.57 -18.01
CA GLU A 347 14.54 7.81 -18.37
C GLU A 347 14.33 8.09 -19.86
N LEU A 348 15.41 8.44 -20.58
CA LEU A 348 15.40 8.58 -22.03
C LEU A 348 15.43 7.22 -22.74
N LEU A 349 15.79 6.15 -22.02
CA LEU A 349 15.79 4.79 -22.55
C LEU A 349 14.38 4.20 -22.45
N GLY A 350 14.00 3.36 -23.40
CA GLY A 350 12.69 2.72 -23.40
C GLY A 350 12.52 1.79 -22.19
N GLN A 351 11.69 2.19 -21.24
CA GLN A 351 11.42 1.46 -19.98
C GLN A 351 10.07 0.72 -19.97
N ALA A 352 9.41 0.57 -21.11
CA ALA A 352 8.07 -0.06 -21.18
C ALA A 352 8.03 -1.47 -20.59
N HIS A 353 9.11 -2.25 -20.67
CA HIS A 353 9.20 -3.58 -20.08
C HIS A 353 9.18 -3.57 -18.54
N LEU A 354 9.55 -2.48 -17.91
CA LEU A 354 9.51 -2.29 -16.45
C LEU A 354 8.12 -1.84 -15.96
N PHE A 355 7.30 -1.32 -16.85
CA PHE A 355 5.97 -0.79 -16.59
C PHE A 355 4.98 -1.38 -17.60
N PRO A 356 4.66 -2.69 -17.50
CA PRO A 356 3.83 -3.38 -18.49
C PRO A 356 2.43 -2.80 -18.53
N GLU A 357 2.00 -2.39 -19.71
CA GLU A 357 0.69 -1.79 -19.95
C GLU A 357 -0.45 -2.74 -19.49
N GLY A 358 -1.49 -2.17 -18.92
CA GLY A 358 -2.67 -2.91 -18.44
C GLY A 358 -2.45 -3.71 -17.15
N ARG A 359 -1.24 -3.78 -16.60
CA ARG A 359 -0.99 -4.41 -15.30
C ARG A 359 -1.02 -3.37 -14.19
N LEU A 360 -2.14 -3.33 -13.48
CA LEU A 360 -2.38 -2.39 -12.40
C LEU A 360 -2.34 -3.11 -11.04
N ASP A 361 -1.98 -2.37 -10.00
CA ASP A 361 -2.08 -2.83 -8.62
C ASP A 361 -3.52 -2.67 -8.08
N GLN A 362 -3.74 -3.01 -6.82
CA GLN A 362 -5.04 -2.90 -6.15
C GLN A 362 -5.59 -1.47 -6.07
N ASP A 363 -4.75 -0.46 -6.21
CA ASP A 363 -5.12 0.96 -6.23
C ASP A 363 -5.29 1.49 -7.65
N LEU A 364 -5.33 0.59 -8.64
CA LEU A 364 -5.37 0.91 -10.07
C LEU A 364 -4.20 1.78 -10.52
N GLN A 365 -3.02 1.54 -9.95
CA GLN A 365 -1.77 2.16 -10.39
C GLN A 365 -0.93 1.16 -11.17
N GLN A 366 -0.10 1.66 -12.06
CA GLN A 366 0.85 0.86 -12.83
C GLN A 366 1.75 0.03 -11.92
N VAL A 367 1.92 -1.25 -12.23
CA VAL A 367 2.90 -2.12 -11.55
C VAL A 367 4.31 -1.68 -11.93
N ASP A 368 5.19 -1.65 -10.93
CA ASP A 368 6.60 -1.29 -11.07
C ASP A 368 7.46 -2.54 -10.89
N LEU A 369 8.04 -3.02 -11.99
CA LEU A 369 8.88 -4.23 -12.00
C LEU A 369 10.38 -3.95 -11.84
N ARG A 370 10.77 -2.72 -11.51
CA ARG A 370 12.17 -2.41 -11.25
C ARG A 370 12.71 -3.23 -10.09
N GLY A 371 13.84 -3.87 -10.25
CA GLY A 371 14.50 -4.68 -9.23
C GLY A 371 14.96 -3.86 -8.02
N ARG A 372 15.30 -2.59 -8.25
CA ARG A 372 15.70 -1.60 -7.22
C ARG A 372 14.91 -0.31 -7.41
N ASN A 373 14.51 0.27 -6.32
CA ASN A 373 13.81 1.57 -6.26
C ASN A 373 14.41 2.40 -5.11
N SER A 374 13.93 3.63 -4.94
CA SER A 374 14.42 4.59 -3.95
C SER A 374 14.56 4.01 -2.53
N TRP A 375 13.76 3.03 -2.16
CA TRP A 375 13.83 2.39 -0.82
C TRP A 375 15.02 1.44 -0.64
N ARG A 376 15.66 1.05 -1.75
CA ARG A 376 16.77 0.09 -1.77
C ARG A 376 18.09 0.69 -2.29
N LEU A 377 18.05 1.94 -2.72
CA LEU A 377 19.25 2.66 -3.13
C LEU A 377 20.12 2.98 -1.90
N GLN A 378 21.42 2.83 -2.05
CA GLN A 378 22.39 3.32 -1.09
C GLN A 378 22.60 4.83 -1.28
N MET A 379 23.19 5.48 -0.31
CA MET A 379 23.31 6.94 -0.26
C MET A 379 24.05 7.51 -1.48
N ASP A 380 25.07 6.82 -1.95
CA ASP A 380 25.89 7.18 -3.12
C ASP A 380 25.20 6.89 -4.46
N GLU A 381 24.11 6.11 -4.44
CA GLU A 381 23.33 5.76 -5.63
C GLU A 381 22.12 6.70 -5.84
N VAL A 382 21.79 7.54 -4.85
CA VAL A 382 20.63 8.46 -4.94
C VAL A 382 21.00 9.65 -5.84
N PRO A 383 20.31 9.83 -6.99
CA PRO A 383 20.55 11.00 -7.83
C PRO A 383 20.18 12.30 -7.12
N SER A 384 20.97 13.36 -7.32
CA SER A 384 20.66 14.68 -6.75
C SER A 384 19.27 15.19 -7.15
N VAL A 385 18.82 14.86 -8.37
CA VAL A 385 17.45 15.17 -8.85
C VAL A 385 16.41 14.57 -7.95
N GLU A 386 16.56 13.29 -7.56
CA GLU A 386 15.59 12.62 -6.67
C GLU A 386 15.57 13.24 -5.29
N LEU A 387 16.74 13.57 -4.73
CA LEU A 387 16.85 14.26 -3.47
C LEU A 387 16.12 15.61 -3.50
N LEU A 388 16.36 16.41 -4.54
CA LEU A 388 15.73 17.72 -4.69
C LEU A 388 14.21 17.61 -4.90
N GLU A 389 13.73 16.68 -5.72
CA GLU A 389 12.29 16.41 -5.89
C GLU A 389 11.64 16.05 -4.56
N THR A 390 12.27 15.18 -3.77
CA THR A 390 11.77 14.78 -2.45
C THR A 390 11.64 15.99 -1.52
N GLN A 391 12.63 16.88 -1.49
CA GLN A 391 12.58 18.10 -0.70
C GLN A 391 11.48 19.07 -1.20
N LEU A 392 11.35 19.25 -2.51
CA LEU A 392 10.33 20.08 -3.10
C LEU A 392 8.92 19.61 -2.74
N VAL A 393 8.64 18.32 -2.88
CA VAL A 393 7.31 17.74 -2.64
C VAL A 393 6.98 17.66 -1.15
N ASN A 394 7.94 17.22 -0.32
CA ASN A 394 7.65 16.85 1.08
C ASN A 394 7.84 18.01 2.06
N ALA A 395 8.60 19.05 1.68
CA ALA A 395 8.92 20.16 2.57
C ALA A 395 8.59 21.53 1.97
N VAL A 396 9.11 21.83 0.78
CA VAL A 396 9.02 23.18 0.20
C VAL A 396 7.59 23.53 -0.20
N ALA A 397 6.90 22.65 -0.92
CA ALA A 397 5.52 22.90 -1.34
C ALA A 397 4.54 22.99 -0.15
N PRO A 398 4.57 22.09 0.86
CA PRO A 398 3.80 22.27 2.08
C PRO A 398 4.08 23.59 2.80
N PHE A 399 5.34 24.01 2.88
CA PHE A 399 5.70 25.31 3.45
C PHE A 399 5.05 26.46 2.68
N ILE A 400 5.15 26.48 1.35
CA ILE A 400 4.55 27.53 0.51
C ILE A 400 3.04 27.57 0.71
N ILE A 401 2.36 26.41 0.57
CA ILE A 401 0.91 26.29 0.72
C ILE A 401 0.46 26.82 2.09
N ASN A 402 1.07 26.35 3.16
CA ASN A 402 0.72 26.78 4.52
C ASN A 402 0.97 28.27 4.73
N ALA A 403 2.10 28.78 4.27
CA ALA A 403 2.46 30.20 4.44
C ALA A 403 1.54 31.12 3.62
N ARG A 404 1.32 30.80 2.34
CA ARG A 404 0.53 31.64 1.44
C ARG A 404 -0.96 31.59 1.75
N LEU A 405 -1.50 30.45 2.14
CA LEU A 405 -2.94 30.29 2.43
C LEU A 405 -3.31 30.62 3.88
N LYS A 406 -2.36 30.94 4.75
CA LYS A 406 -2.64 31.42 6.10
C LYS A 406 -3.65 32.58 6.13
N PRO A 407 -3.54 33.65 5.30
CA PRO A 407 -4.53 34.71 5.29
C PRO A 407 -5.94 34.21 4.98
N LEU A 408 -6.09 33.28 4.06
CA LEU A 408 -7.39 32.69 3.72
C LEU A 408 -7.98 31.87 4.89
N MET A 409 -7.15 31.13 5.61
CA MET A 409 -7.57 30.42 6.82
C MET A 409 -7.99 31.35 7.94
N LEU A 410 -7.43 32.57 8.00
CA LEU A 410 -7.76 33.56 9.01
C LEU A 410 -8.99 34.41 8.64
N ARG A 411 -9.49 34.34 7.40
CA ARG A 411 -10.74 35.02 7.02
C ARG A 411 -11.90 34.48 7.85
N THR A 412 -12.69 35.39 8.42
CA THR A 412 -13.96 35.06 9.08
C THR A 412 -15.08 35.55 8.17
N ALA A 413 -16.06 34.71 7.89
CA ALA A 413 -17.26 35.16 7.20
C ALA A 413 -18.02 36.15 8.09
N ASP A 414 -18.44 37.27 7.52
CA ASP A 414 -19.26 38.25 8.24
C ASP A 414 -20.59 37.61 8.65
N GLY A 415 -20.88 37.62 9.95
CA GLY A 415 -22.19 37.26 10.51
C GLY A 415 -22.35 35.84 11.09
N GLU A 416 -21.43 34.91 10.90
CA GLU A 416 -21.42 33.63 11.63
C GLU A 416 -20.34 33.66 12.71
N ALA A 417 -20.67 33.20 13.93
CA ALA A 417 -19.64 32.86 14.91
C ALA A 417 -18.77 31.75 14.29
N PRO A 418 -17.55 32.07 13.84
CA PRO A 418 -16.78 31.07 13.16
C PRO A 418 -16.42 29.99 14.17
N SER A 419 -16.72 28.76 13.86
CA SER A 419 -15.95 27.70 14.44
C SER A 419 -14.48 28.05 14.16
N ARG A 420 -13.74 28.41 15.22
CA ARG A 420 -12.34 28.85 15.12
C ARG A 420 -11.39 27.69 14.82
N ASP A 421 -11.93 26.47 14.68
CA ASP A 421 -11.15 25.27 14.44
C ASP A 421 -10.64 25.24 13.02
N LYS A 422 -9.38 25.58 12.87
CA LYS A 422 -8.63 25.52 11.62
C LYS A 422 -7.48 24.54 11.80
N HIS A 423 -7.34 23.60 10.88
CA HIS A 423 -6.34 22.55 11.02
C HIS A 423 -5.42 22.48 9.81
N ILE A 424 -4.13 22.31 10.08
CA ILE A 424 -3.13 21.93 9.10
C ILE A 424 -2.63 20.54 9.49
N VAL A 425 -2.79 19.58 8.59
CA VAL A 425 -2.38 18.21 8.79
C VAL A 425 -1.26 17.86 7.82
N ASN A 426 -0.12 17.47 8.34
CA ASN A 426 0.98 16.94 7.53
C ASN A 426 0.99 15.42 7.66
N VAL A 427 0.75 14.71 6.56
CA VAL A 427 0.79 13.25 6.53
C VAL A 427 2.23 12.82 6.33
N SER A 428 2.78 12.09 7.29
CA SER A 428 4.14 11.58 7.25
C SER A 428 4.16 10.07 7.49
N ALA A 429 5.23 9.40 7.03
CA ALA A 429 5.54 8.02 7.39
C ALA A 429 6.48 8.04 8.60
N VAL A 430 6.22 7.15 9.58
CA VAL A 430 7.05 6.94 10.77
C VAL A 430 7.76 5.60 10.62
#